data_971ca8081971f43c8ca8cfc1488383eb
#
_entry.id   971ca8081971f43c8ca8cfc1488383eb
#
_cell.length_a   1.000
_cell.length_b   1.000
_cell.length_c   1.000
_cell.angle_alpha   90.00
_cell.angle_beta   90.00
_cell.angle_gamma   90.00
#
_symmetry.space_group_name_H-M   'P 1'
#
loop_
_entity.id
_entity.type
_entity.pdbx_description
1 polymer ?
#
loop_
_entity_poly.entity_id
_entity_poly.type
_entity_poly.pdbx_seq_one_letter_code
_entity_poly.pdbx_strand_id
1 'polypeptide(L)'
;MLPSSLQISIVTHQPDTKLLERVLRKLALAVGVARSTKVVKTVHLALIDNSENATVASRVIELGRARFADTDVHVIYLHGHANIGYGAAHNLVLHGTGADYHLVLNPDVELGPDAIESAITWLDGRPDVGALDPSVQDPSGAAEYLCKRYPAVLDLFLRGFAPNFVQRLFRRRLDRYEMRDVLGARPNEDLIGIPALSGACIFVRRAAIDATGGFDPKFFLYFEDFDWTVRLNRITKTAYVPSVRIVHHGGGAARKGLRHIGWFMRSGWRFYRKHGWKWF
;
A
#
# COMPACT_ATOMS: atom_id res chain seq x y z
N MET A 1 -2.78 -0.92 -26.98
CA MET A 1 -1.52 -0.95 -26.19
C MET A 1 -1.01 -2.39 -26.14
N LEU A 2 0.30 -2.58 -26.01
CA LEU A 2 0.84 -3.93 -25.74
C LEU A 2 0.52 -4.28 -24.28
N PRO A 3 0.18 -5.56 -23.99
CA PRO A 3 -0.09 -5.97 -22.62
C PRO A 3 1.12 -5.80 -21.72
N SER A 4 0.91 -5.22 -20.55
CA SER A 4 1.96 -4.93 -19.57
C SER A 4 2.34 -6.14 -18.71
N SER A 5 3.50 -6.08 -18.08
CA SER A 5 3.93 -7.00 -17.03
C SER A 5 3.71 -6.39 -15.64
N LEU A 6 3.27 -7.22 -14.69
CA LEU A 6 2.96 -6.80 -13.32
C LEU A 6 3.73 -7.62 -12.30
N GLN A 7 4.48 -6.97 -11.44
CA GLN A 7 5.02 -7.54 -10.20
C GLN A 7 4.08 -7.19 -9.04
N ILE A 8 3.79 -8.16 -8.19
CA ILE A 8 3.00 -7.96 -6.96
C ILE A 8 3.83 -8.42 -5.78
N SER A 9 3.85 -7.63 -4.71
CA SER A 9 4.47 -8.04 -3.45
C SER A 9 3.49 -7.92 -2.28
N ILE A 10 3.40 -8.98 -1.48
CA ILE A 10 2.63 -9.04 -0.24
C ILE A 10 3.59 -9.40 0.88
N VAL A 11 3.72 -8.51 1.86
CA VAL A 11 4.53 -8.75 3.06
C VAL A 11 3.64 -9.19 4.21
N THR A 12 3.95 -10.32 4.81
CA THR A 12 3.25 -10.85 5.98
C THR A 12 4.12 -10.83 7.23
N HIS A 13 3.49 -10.69 8.39
CA HIS A 13 4.10 -10.90 9.70
C HIS A 13 3.03 -11.41 10.66
N GLN A 14 3.04 -12.71 10.95
CA GLN A 14 2.01 -13.38 11.75
C GLN A 14 0.57 -13.06 11.25
N PRO A 15 0.27 -13.30 9.96
CA PRO A 15 -1.00 -12.89 9.37
C PRO A 15 -2.18 -13.71 9.93
N ASP A 16 -3.37 -13.10 9.92
CA ASP A 16 -4.61 -13.86 9.95
C ASP A 16 -4.71 -14.69 8.67
N THR A 17 -4.57 -15.99 8.80
CA THR A 17 -4.51 -16.90 7.64
C THR A 17 -5.82 -17.00 6.89
N LYS A 18 -6.98 -16.83 7.57
CA LYS A 18 -8.30 -16.79 6.91
C LYS A 18 -8.46 -15.53 6.07
N LEU A 19 -8.01 -14.40 6.59
CA LEU A 19 -8.03 -13.13 5.86
C LEU A 19 -7.05 -13.18 4.67
N LEU A 20 -5.83 -13.67 4.89
CA LEU A 20 -4.85 -13.83 3.82
C LEU A 20 -5.39 -14.72 2.67
N GLU A 21 -6.05 -15.83 3.00
CA GLU A 21 -6.69 -16.70 1.99
C GLU A 21 -7.73 -15.93 1.15
N ARG A 22 -8.55 -15.09 1.79
CA ARG A 22 -9.51 -14.22 1.10
C ARG A 22 -8.82 -13.21 0.19
N VAL A 23 -7.76 -12.56 0.68
CA VAL A 23 -6.94 -11.61 -0.09
C VAL A 23 -6.37 -12.30 -1.33
N LEU A 24 -5.74 -13.47 -1.18
CA LEU A 24 -5.17 -14.22 -2.31
C LEU A 24 -6.25 -14.66 -3.30
N ARG A 25 -7.43 -15.05 -2.84
CA ARG A 25 -8.58 -15.35 -3.71
C ARG A 25 -9.04 -14.14 -4.52
N LYS A 26 -9.18 -12.98 -3.89
CA LYS A 26 -9.56 -11.73 -4.57
C LYS A 26 -8.48 -11.26 -5.53
N LEU A 27 -7.21 -11.41 -5.16
CA LEU A 27 -6.08 -11.13 -6.04
C LEU A 27 -6.12 -12.01 -7.29
N ALA A 28 -6.34 -13.33 -7.14
CA ALA A 28 -6.44 -14.24 -8.28
C ALA A 28 -7.57 -13.85 -9.25
N LEU A 29 -8.73 -13.42 -8.72
CA LEU A 29 -9.83 -12.91 -9.54
C LEU A 29 -9.43 -11.64 -10.30
N ALA A 30 -8.81 -10.66 -9.63
CA ALA A 30 -8.40 -9.41 -10.27
C ALA A 30 -7.32 -9.63 -11.34
N VAL A 31 -6.39 -10.55 -11.11
CA VAL A 31 -5.40 -11.00 -12.12
C VAL A 31 -6.11 -11.65 -13.31
N GLY A 32 -7.08 -12.52 -13.06
CA GLY A 32 -7.86 -13.19 -14.10
C GLY A 32 -8.58 -12.19 -15.01
N VAL A 33 -9.21 -11.17 -14.44
CA VAL A 33 -9.87 -10.08 -15.21
C VAL A 33 -8.85 -9.31 -16.05
N ALA A 34 -7.76 -8.82 -15.43
CA ALA A 34 -6.74 -8.05 -16.15
C ALA A 34 -6.06 -8.82 -17.29
N ARG A 35 -5.98 -10.16 -17.20
CA ARG A 35 -5.47 -11.02 -18.28
C ARG A 35 -6.51 -11.24 -19.36
N SER A 36 -7.78 -11.47 -19.00
CA SER A 36 -8.86 -11.69 -19.97
C SER A 36 -9.08 -10.46 -20.86
N THR A 37 -8.90 -9.27 -20.31
CA THR A 37 -8.96 -7.99 -21.04
C THR A 37 -7.65 -7.64 -21.75
N LYS A 38 -6.61 -8.49 -21.63
CA LYS A 38 -5.29 -8.29 -22.24
C LYS A 38 -4.55 -7.04 -21.78
N VAL A 39 -4.92 -6.48 -20.63
CA VAL A 39 -4.19 -5.37 -20.01
C VAL A 39 -2.87 -5.86 -19.42
N VAL A 40 -2.86 -7.08 -18.86
CA VAL A 40 -1.66 -7.71 -18.30
C VAL A 40 -1.37 -9.04 -18.99
N LYS A 41 -0.10 -9.26 -19.39
CA LYS A 41 0.36 -10.51 -19.97
C LYS A 41 1.05 -11.40 -18.94
N THR A 42 2.01 -10.85 -18.21
CA THR A 42 2.85 -11.59 -17.26
C THR A 42 2.62 -11.07 -15.86
N VAL A 43 2.41 -11.98 -14.92
CA VAL A 43 2.22 -11.64 -13.49
C VAL A 43 3.22 -12.41 -12.65
N HIS A 44 3.97 -11.68 -11.82
CA HIS A 44 4.85 -12.22 -10.80
C HIS A 44 4.30 -11.83 -9.43
N LEU A 45 4.12 -12.81 -8.55
CA LEU A 45 3.69 -12.60 -7.17
C LEU A 45 4.81 -13.01 -6.22
N ALA A 46 5.19 -12.13 -5.32
CA ALA A 46 6.06 -12.44 -4.21
C ALA A 46 5.27 -12.43 -2.89
N LEU A 47 5.25 -13.56 -2.20
CA LEU A 47 4.79 -13.67 -0.83
C LEU A 47 6.01 -13.66 0.09
N ILE A 48 6.14 -12.60 0.90
CA ILE A 48 7.32 -12.33 1.71
C ILE A 48 6.91 -12.40 3.17
N ASP A 49 7.40 -13.43 3.88
CA ASP A 49 7.05 -13.61 5.28
C ASP A 49 8.18 -13.13 6.21
N ASN A 50 7.90 -12.07 6.94
CA ASN A 50 8.75 -11.50 7.97
C ASN A 50 8.59 -12.19 9.34
N SER A 51 7.79 -13.26 9.43
CA SER A 51 7.64 -14.01 10.69
C SER A 51 8.87 -14.88 10.94
N GLU A 52 9.41 -14.83 12.14
CA GLU A 52 10.51 -15.70 12.56
C GLU A 52 10.00 -17.09 13.00
N ASN A 53 8.94 -17.57 12.34
CA ASN A 53 8.25 -18.80 12.69
C ASN A 53 8.01 -19.66 11.44
N ALA A 54 8.71 -20.80 11.36
CA ALA A 54 8.64 -21.72 10.22
C ALA A 54 7.21 -22.25 9.96
N THR A 55 6.39 -22.45 10.99
CA THR A 55 4.99 -22.89 10.83
C THR A 55 4.15 -21.84 10.15
N VAL A 56 4.34 -20.56 10.51
CA VAL A 56 3.65 -19.44 9.85
C VAL A 56 4.08 -19.34 8.38
N ALA A 57 5.38 -19.40 8.12
CA ALA A 57 5.92 -19.37 6.76
C ALA A 57 5.37 -20.53 5.91
N SER A 58 5.36 -21.76 6.45
CA SER A 58 4.78 -22.91 5.78
C SER A 58 3.30 -22.71 5.44
N ARG A 59 2.53 -22.12 6.33
CA ARG A 59 1.12 -21.83 6.07
C ARG A 59 0.92 -20.78 4.99
N VAL A 60 1.73 -19.71 4.95
CA VAL A 60 1.70 -18.71 3.89
C VAL A 60 2.01 -19.34 2.52
N ILE A 61 3.03 -20.21 2.46
CA ILE A 61 3.40 -20.97 1.25
C ILE A 61 2.25 -21.87 0.79
N GLU A 62 1.66 -22.62 1.71
CA GLU A 62 0.53 -23.52 1.41
C GLU A 62 -0.65 -22.76 0.80
N LEU A 63 -1.05 -21.63 1.40
CA LEU A 63 -2.13 -20.77 0.89
C LEU A 63 -1.81 -20.24 -0.51
N GLY A 64 -0.58 -19.78 -0.75
CA GLY A 64 -0.14 -19.31 -2.05
C GLY A 64 -0.16 -20.42 -3.10
N ARG A 65 0.38 -21.59 -2.79
CA ARG A 65 0.36 -22.78 -3.67
C ARG A 65 -1.07 -23.21 -3.99
N ALA A 66 -1.92 -23.36 -2.99
CA ALA A 66 -3.31 -23.77 -3.20
C ALA A 66 -4.09 -22.80 -4.10
N ARG A 67 -3.72 -21.52 -4.10
CA ARG A 67 -4.43 -20.51 -4.89
C ARG A 67 -3.90 -20.37 -6.32
N PHE A 68 -2.60 -20.52 -6.55
CA PHE A 68 -1.96 -20.16 -7.80
C PHE A 68 -1.31 -21.33 -8.54
N ALA A 69 -1.37 -22.59 -8.03
CA ALA A 69 -0.73 -23.76 -8.66
C ALA A 69 -1.16 -23.97 -10.12
N ASP A 70 -2.47 -23.82 -10.40
CA ASP A 70 -3.05 -24.05 -11.72
C ASP A 70 -3.24 -22.74 -12.49
N THR A 71 -2.42 -21.73 -12.23
CA THR A 71 -2.47 -20.43 -12.91
C THR A 71 -1.11 -20.11 -13.53
N ASP A 72 -1.12 -19.26 -14.56
CA ASP A 72 0.12 -18.74 -15.15
C ASP A 72 0.74 -17.59 -14.33
N VAL A 73 0.49 -17.51 -13.02
CA VAL A 73 1.12 -16.54 -12.13
C VAL A 73 2.43 -17.15 -11.60
N HIS A 74 3.54 -16.45 -11.83
CA HIS A 74 4.84 -16.87 -11.29
C HIS A 74 4.92 -16.47 -9.82
N VAL A 75 4.81 -17.45 -8.90
CA VAL A 75 4.84 -17.18 -7.45
C VAL A 75 6.20 -17.52 -6.88
N ILE A 76 6.78 -16.56 -6.14
CA ILE A 76 7.97 -16.79 -5.30
C ILE A 76 7.63 -16.59 -3.84
N TYR A 77 8.35 -17.32 -2.98
CA TYR A 77 8.18 -17.29 -1.54
C TYR A 77 9.49 -16.92 -0.88
N LEU A 78 9.50 -15.80 -0.16
CA LEU A 78 10.67 -15.32 0.58
C LEU A 78 10.36 -15.41 2.07
N HIS A 79 11.16 -16.18 2.78
CA HIS A 79 10.99 -16.44 4.22
C HIS A 79 12.32 -16.88 4.86
N GLY A 80 12.35 -17.08 6.17
CA GLY A 80 13.53 -17.55 6.88
C GLY A 80 14.56 -16.47 7.19
N HIS A 81 14.26 -15.22 6.85
CA HIS A 81 15.00 -14.04 7.30
C HIS A 81 14.32 -13.43 8.54
N ALA A 82 15.08 -12.64 9.31
CA ALA A 82 14.52 -11.89 10.43
C ALA A 82 13.47 -10.88 9.95
N ASN A 83 12.65 -10.36 10.87
CA ASN A 83 11.75 -9.26 10.54
C ASN A 83 12.56 -8.00 10.20
N ILE A 84 12.71 -7.74 8.91
CA ILE A 84 13.46 -6.60 8.35
C ILE A 84 12.64 -5.32 8.19
N GLY A 85 11.36 -5.36 8.56
CA GLY A 85 10.41 -4.26 8.43
C GLY A 85 9.65 -4.29 7.10
N TYR A 86 8.63 -3.43 7.00
CA TYR A 86 7.66 -3.45 5.90
C TYR A 86 8.30 -3.07 4.56
N GLY A 87 8.82 -1.84 4.46
CA GLY A 87 9.37 -1.32 3.21
C GLY A 87 10.60 -2.09 2.73
N ALA A 88 11.48 -2.50 3.66
CA ALA A 88 12.66 -3.29 3.31
C ALA A 88 12.29 -4.67 2.75
N ALA A 89 11.22 -5.29 3.24
CA ALA A 89 10.74 -6.56 2.72
C ALA A 89 10.20 -6.41 1.28
N HIS A 90 9.41 -5.38 1.00
CA HIS A 90 8.98 -5.09 -0.37
C HIS A 90 10.17 -4.86 -1.32
N ASN A 91 11.21 -4.18 -0.85
CA ASN A 91 12.41 -3.89 -1.64
C ASN A 91 13.14 -5.16 -2.12
N LEU A 92 12.98 -6.31 -1.46
CA LEU A 92 13.60 -7.58 -1.89
C LEU A 92 13.19 -7.95 -3.33
N VAL A 93 12.05 -7.45 -3.79
CA VAL A 93 11.52 -7.78 -5.12
C VAL A 93 11.21 -6.57 -6.01
N LEU A 94 11.28 -5.35 -5.47
CA LEU A 94 10.95 -4.14 -6.24
C LEU A 94 11.77 -4.00 -7.53
N HIS A 95 13.01 -4.47 -7.54
CA HIS A 95 13.91 -4.37 -8.71
C HIS A 95 14.08 -5.70 -9.47
N GLY A 96 13.46 -6.79 -9.00
CA GLY A 96 13.82 -8.15 -9.41
C GLY A 96 13.39 -8.56 -10.83
N THR A 97 12.18 -8.24 -11.26
CA THR A 97 11.59 -8.80 -12.51
C THR A 97 11.66 -7.86 -13.70
N GLY A 98 11.95 -6.59 -13.51
CA GLY A 98 11.86 -5.58 -14.57
C GLY A 98 10.43 -5.35 -15.10
N ALA A 99 9.39 -5.78 -14.35
CA ALA A 99 8.01 -5.61 -14.74
C ALA A 99 7.65 -4.13 -14.91
N ASP A 100 6.73 -3.82 -15.84
CA ASP A 100 6.33 -2.44 -16.17
C ASP A 100 5.67 -1.73 -14.99
N TYR A 101 4.93 -2.50 -14.19
CA TYR A 101 4.22 -2.03 -12.99
C TYR A 101 4.52 -2.90 -11.78
N HIS A 102 4.44 -2.30 -10.60
CA HIS A 102 4.49 -3.00 -9.33
C HIS A 102 3.28 -2.65 -8.48
N LEU A 103 2.65 -3.66 -7.90
CA LEU A 103 1.62 -3.54 -6.87
C LEU A 103 2.21 -3.90 -5.51
N VAL A 104 2.34 -2.91 -4.64
CA VAL A 104 2.54 -3.10 -3.20
C VAL A 104 1.18 -3.35 -2.58
N LEU A 105 0.99 -4.48 -1.91
CA LEU A 105 -0.30 -4.90 -1.37
C LEU A 105 -0.17 -5.43 0.05
N ASN A 106 -0.98 -4.92 0.96
CA ASN A 106 -1.08 -5.45 2.32
C ASN A 106 -1.79 -6.80 2.36
N PRO A 107 -1.46 -7.67 3.35
CA PRO A 107 -2.08 -8.98 3.52
C PRO A 107 -3.52 -8.92 4.06
N ASP A 108 -4.04 -7.74 4.33
CA ASP A 108 -5.39 -7.46 4.83
C ASP A 108 -6.21 -6.56 3.88
N VAL A 109 -5.80 -6.48 2.60
CA VAL A 109 -6.46 -5.70 1.54
C VAL A 109 -7.03 -6.63 0.48
N GLU A 110 -8.34 -6.60 0.29
CA GLU A 110 -9.04 -7.30 -0.79
C GLU A 110 -9.21 -6.37 -1.99
N LEU A 111 -8.74 -6.79 -3.17
CA LEU A 111 -8.92 -6.06 -4.42
C LEU A 111 -10.33 -6.25 -4.97
N GLY A 112 -10.90 -5.20 -5.55
CA GLY A 112 -12.05 -5.32 -6.46
C GLY A 112 -11.66 -6.16 -7.70
N PRO A 113 -12.63 -6.83 -8.34
CA PRO A 113 -12.33 -7.71 -9.47
C PRO A 113 -11.64 -7.00 -10.64
N ASP A 114 -11.96 -5.74 -10.85
CA ASP A 114 -11.45 -4.86 -11.92
C ASP A 114 -10.28 -3.97 -11.48
N ALA A 115 -9.81 -4.08 -10.23
CA ALA A 115 -8.86 -3.13 -9.66
C ALA A 115 -7.50 -3.07 -10.41
N ILE A 116 -6.96 -4.22 -10.81
CA ILE A 116 -5.68 -4.28 -11.54
C ILE A 116 -5.86 -3.71 -12.95
N GLU A 117 -6.91 -4.12 -13.65
CA GLU A 117 -7.23 -3.63 -14.99
C GLU A 117 -7.41 -2.10 -14.98
N SER A 118 -8.27 -1.61 -14.09
CA SER A 118 -8.55 -0.18 -13.95
C SER A 118 -7.30 0.63 -13.63
N ALA A 119 -6.45 0.14 -12.70
CA ALA A 119 -5.24 0.83 -12.30
C ALA A 119 -4.23 0.96 -13.45
N ILE A 120 -3.95 -0.13 -14.17
CA ILE A 120 -2.97 -0.14 -15.26
C ILE A 120 -3.49 0.65 -16.44
N THR A 121 -4.75 0.45 -16.85
CA THR A 121 -5.37 1.22 -17.95
C THR A 121 -5.35 2.72 -17.64
N TRP A 122 -5.67 3.10 -16.41
CA TRP A 122 -5.64 4.49 -15.99
C TRP A 122 -4.23 5.08 -16.03
N LEU A 123 -3.23 4.34 -15.52
CA LEU A 123 -1.83 4.75 -15.59
C LEU A 123 -1.37 4.85 -17.05
N ASP A 124 -1.66 3.89 -17.92
CA ASP A 124 -1.26 3.90 -19.32
C ASP A 124 -1.73 5.16 -20.05
N GLY A 125 -2.91 5.66 -19.71
CA GLY A 125 -3.43 6.93 -20.24
C GLY A 125 -2.78 8.21 -19.66
N ARG A 126 -1.90 8.08 -18.65
CA ARG A 126 -1.30 9.21 -17.91
C ARG A 126 0.19 8.99 -17.62
N PRO A 127 1.06 9.17 -18.62
CA PRO A 127 2.50 8.91 -18.49
C PRO A 127 3.21 9.84 -17.49
N ASP A 128 2.60 10.96 -17.12
CA ASP A 128 3.09 11.92 -16.14
C ASP A 128 2.81 11.49 -14.68
N VAL A 129 2.02 10.42 -14.48
CA VAL A 129 1.72 9.86 -13.14
C VAL A 129 2.53 8.58 -12.92
N GLY A 130 3.33 8.55 -11.86
CA GLY A 130 4.20 7.43 -11.51
C GLY A 130 3.61 6.43 -10.51
N ALA A 131 2.63 6.86 -9.71
CA ALA A 131 1.98 5.98 -8.74
C ALA A 131 0.56 6.43 -8.42
N LEU A 132 -0.29 5.48 -8.01
CA LEU A 132 -1.66 5.76 -7.57
C LEU A 132 -2.07 4.94 -6.34
N ASP A 133 -3.00 5.52 -5.56
CA ASP A 133 -3.79 4.87 -4.52
C ASP A 133 -5.25 4.66 -4.98
N PRO A 134 -5.88 3.56 -4.56
CA PRO A 134 -7.28 3.26 -4.82
C PRO A 134 -8.24 4.00 -3.89
N SER A 135 -9.55 3.91 -4.20
CA SER A 135 -10.60 4.14 -3.21
C SER A 135 -10.70 2.96 -2.26
N VAL A 136 -10.95 3.27 -0.99
CA VAL A 136 -10.91 2.29 0.10
C VAL A 136 -12.24 2.29 0.83
N GLN A 137 -12.76 1.08 1.09
CA GLN A 137 -13.86 0.84 2.00
C GLN A 137 -13.42 -0.08 3.14
N ASP A 138 -14.04 0.06 4.29
CA ASP A 138 -13.94 -0.95 5.34
C ASP A 138 -14.87 -2.15 5.05
N PRO A 139 -14.81 -3.24 5.82
CA PRO A 139 -15.68 -4.40 5.62
C PRO A 139 -17.19 -4.13 5.78
N SER A 140 -17.56 -3.00 6.37
CA SER A 140 -18.97 -2.57 6.48
C SER A 140 -19.45 -1.80 5.24
N GLY A 141 -18.53 -1.47 4.31
CA GLY A 141 -18.79 -0.63 3.15
C GLY A 141 -18.61 0.87 3.40
N ALA A 142 -18.19 1.27 4.60
CA ALA A 142 -17.92 2.67 4.89
C ALA A 142 -16.61 3.12 4.24
N ALA A 143 -16.60 4.35 3.70
CA ALA A 143 -15.41 4.90 3.06
C ALA A 143 -14.27 5.13 4.07
N GLU A 144 -13.08 4.62 3.75
CA GLU A 144 -11.83 4.92 4.42
C GLU A 144 -10.98 5.89 3.60
N TYR A 145 -10.35 6.84 4.28
CA TYR A 145 -9.51 7.84 3.65
C TYR A 145 -8.06 7.58 4.03
N LEU A 146 -7.35 6.81 3.20
CA LEU A 146 -5.97 6.42 3.47
C LEU A 146 -4.94 7.42 2.91
N CYS A 147 -5.24 8.11 1.82
CA CYS A 147 -4.45 9.24 1.35
C CYS A 147 -4.37 10.33 2.42
N LYS A 148 -3.22 10.95 2.57
CA LYS A 148 -2.98 11.99 3.58
C LYS A 148 -2.34 13.24 2.98
N ARG A 149 -2.56 14.38 3.62
CA ARG A 149 -1.68 15.54 3.42
C ARG A 149 -0.36 15.32 4.15
N TYR A 150 0.64 16.12 3.81
CA TYR A 150 1.92 16.09 4.52
C TYR A 150 1.66 16.24 6.03
N PRO A 151 2.08 15.28 6.87
CA PRO A 151 1.72 15.24 8.27
C PRO A 151 2.33 16.41 9.04
N ALA A 152 1.53 17.15 9.82
CA ALA A 152 2.06 18.00 10.86
C ALA A 152 2.18 17.22 12.19
N VAL A 153 3.13 17.58 13.02
CA VAL A 153 3.33 16.93 14.34
C VAL A 153 2.05 16.96 15.16
N LEU A 154 1.35 18.10 15.13
CA LEU A 154 0.07 18.25 15.83
C LEU A 154 -1.03 17.31 15.28
N ASP A 155 -1.10 17.09 13.96
CA ASP A 155 -2.09 16.18 13.37
C ASP A 155 -1.88 14.74 13.86
N LEU A 156 -0.62 14.30 13.90
CA LEU A 156 -0.26 12.98 14.38
C LEU A 156 -0.51 12.81 15.86
N PHE A 157 -0.20 13.83 16.67
CA PHE A 157 -0.49 13.84 18.10
C PHE A 157 -1.99 13.75 18.36
N LEU A 158 -2.79 14.61 17.71
CA LEU A 158 -4.25 14.62 17.86
C LEU A 158 -4.87 13.29 17.47
N ARG A 159 -4.42 12.71 16.34
CA ARG A 159 -4.96 11.43 15.84
C ARG A 159 -4.56 10.24 16.71
N GLY A 160 -3.33 10.19 17.20
CA GLY A 160 -2.77 9.03 17.88
C GLY A 160 -2.93 9.03 19.40
N PHE A 161 -2.98 10.20 20.04
CA PHE A 161 -2.86 10.31 21.48
C PHE A 161 -3.95 11.15 22.14
N ALA A 162 -4.63 12.02 21.41
CA ALA A 162 -5.65 12.87 21.99
C ALA A 162 -6.94 12.08 22.31
N PRO A 163 -7.60 12.35 23.46
CA PRO A 163 -8.91 11.79 23.76
C PRO A 163 -9.97 12.17 22.72
N ASN A 164 -11.00 11.35 22.57
CA ASN A 164 -12.04 11.54 21.57
C ASN A 164 -12.71 12.92 21.59
N PHE A 165 -12.90 13.52 22.78
CA PHE A 165 -13.49 14.85 22.88
C PHE A 165 -12.59 15.93 22.29
N VAL A 166 -11.26 15.80 22.45
CA VAL A 166 -10.27 16.70 21.83
C VAL A 166 -10.25 16.49 20.32
N GLN A 167 -10.26 15.23 19.87
CA GLN A 167 -10.32 14.95 18.42
C GLN A 167 -11.57 15.56 17.77
N ARG A 168 -12.72 15.54 18.46
CA ARG A 168 -13.96 16.19 17.99
C ARG A 168 -13.81 17.71 17.86
N LEU A 169 -13.13 18.35 18.80
CA LEU A 169 -12.85 19.80 18.75
C LEU A 169 -11.97 20.16 17.55
N PHE A 170 -11.01 19.31 17.22
CA PHE A 170 -10.09 19.49 16.06
C PHE A 170 -10.53 18.71 14.81
N ARG A 171 -11.80 18.29 14.73
CA ARG A 171 -12.31 17.45 13.64
C ARG A 171 -12.01 18.02 12.25
N ARG A 172 -12.28 19.31 12.00
CA ARG A 172 -12.00 19.96 10.71
C ARG A 172 -10.52 19.85 10.31
N ARG A 173 -9.62 19.93 11.27
CA ARG A 173 -8.19 19.79 11.04
C ARG A 173 -7.81 18.34 10.69
N LEU A 174 -8.34 17.38 11.43
CA LEU A 174 -8.15 15.96 11.18
C LEU A 174 -8.75 15.52 9.83
N ASP A 175 -9.96 15.99 9.51
CA ASP A 175 -10.60 15.76 8.22
C ASP A 175 -9.75 16.32 7.07
N ARG A 176 -9.16 17.51 7.26
CA ARG A 176 -8.23 18.08 6.30
C ARG A 176 -6.95 17.26 6.16
N TYR A 177 -6.35 16.79 7.25
CA TYR A 177 -5.17 15.94 7.23
C TYR A 177 -5.44 14.62 6.49
N GLU A 178 -6.59 14.01 6.74
CA GLU A 178 -7.05 12.77 6.10
C GLU A 178 -7.64 12.98 4.70
N MET A 179 -7.57 14.18 4.16
CA MET A 179 -8.13 14.57 2.86
C MET A 179 -9.64 14.31 2.71
N ARG A 180 -10.38 14.13 3.80
CA ARG A 180 -11.84 13.92 3.81
C ARG A 180 -12.59 15.11 3.20
N ASP A 181 -12.04 16.30 3.36
CA ASP A 181 -12.55 17.55 2.80
C ASP A 181 -12.54 17.57 1.26
N VAL A 182 -11.64 16.84 0.64
CA VAL A 182 -11.54 16.76 -0.83
C VAL A 182 -12.11 15.45 -1.35
N LEU A 183 -11.66 14.32 -0.83
CA LEU A 183 -12.09 12.98 -1.27
C LEU A 183 -13.57 12.72 -0.97
N GLY A 184 -14.06 13.19 0.18
CA GLY A 184 -15.48 13.07 0.55
C GLY A 184 -16.40 13.99 -0.26
N ALA A 185 -15.90 15.16 -0.69
CA ALA A 185 -16.66 16.07 -1.53
C ALA A 185 -16.68 15.62 -3.01
N ARG A 186 -15.69 14.85 -3.45
CA ARG A 186 -15.50 14.39 -4.84
C ARG A 186 -15.23 12.89 -4.91
N PRO A 187 -16.16 12.04 -4.44
CA PRO A 187 -15.88 10.62 -4.22
C PRO A 187 -15.59 9.84 -5.51
N ASN A 188 -15.98 10.36 -6.67
CA ASN A 188 -15.84 9.71 -7.97
C ASN A 188 -14.86 10.45 -8.92
N GLU A 189 -14.13 11.46 -8.41
CA GLU A 189 -13.18 12.21 -9.24
C GLU A 189 -11.74 11.73 -8.99
N ASP A 190 -10.98 11.60 -10.08
CA ASP A 190 -9.54 11.37 -10.00
C ASP A 190 -8.86 12.63 -9.45
N LEU A 191 -7.95 12.44 -8.50
CA LEU A 191 -7.16 13.54 -7.94
C LEU A 191 -5.68 13.31 -8.21
N ILE A 192 -5.04 14.31 -8.81
CA ILE A 192 -3.59 14.30 -9.09
C ILE A 192 -2.86 15.14 -8.05
N GLY A 193 -1.65 14.70 -7.70
CA GLY A 193 -0.79 15.41 -6.74
C GLY A 193 -1.12 15.07 -5.28
N ILE A 194 -1.39 13.81 -5.00
CA ILE A 194 -1.62 13.32 -3.63
C ILE A 194 -0.32 13.43 -2.83
N PRO A 195 -0.29 14.18 -1.71
CA PRO A 195 0.95 14.41 -0.95
C PRO A 195 1.51 13.16 -0.28
N ALA A 196 0.65 12.23 0.16
CA ALA A 196 1.04 10.97 0.78
C ALA A 196 0.05 9.87 0.41
N LEU A 197 0.56 8.87 -0.33
CA LEU A 197 -0.12 7.61 -0.61
C LEU A 197 -0.02 6.68 0.60
N SER A 198 -0.94 5.73 0.69
CA SER A 198 -0.93 4.71 1.74
C SER A 198 -0.21 3.46 1.28
N GLY A 199 0.70 2.94 2.11
CA GLY A 199 1.37 1.66 1.88
C GLY A 199 0.42 0.46 1.77
N ALA A 200 -0.87 0.60 2.10
CA ALA A 200 -1.81 -0.51 2.06
C ALA A 200 -2.01 -1.08 0.65
N CYS A 201 -2.06 -0.22 -0.38
CA CYS A 201 -2.19 -0.63 -1.78
C CYS A 201 -1.66 0.47 -2.70
N ILE A 202 -0.48 0.29 -3.28
CA ILE A 202 0.11 1.26 -4.21
C ILE A 202 0.39 0.57 -5.55
N PHE A 203 -0.17 1.09 -6.62
CA PHE A 203 0.26 0.77 -7.97
C PHE A 203 1.32 1.78 -8.40
N VAL A 204 2.48 1.30 -8.85
CA VAL A 204 3.62 2.15 -9.21
C VAL A 204 4.28 1.68 -10.50
N ARG A 205 4.71 2.65 -11.33
CA ARG A 205 5.46 2.37 -12.56
C ARG A 205 6.90 1.97 -12.25
N ARG A 206 7.46 1.12 -13.08
CA ARG A 206 8.88 0.75 -13.04
C ARG A 206 9.79 1.97 -13.04
N ALA A 207 9.61 2.89 -13.96
CA ALA A 207 10.43 4.10 -14.06
C ALA A 207 10.44 4.94 -12.77
N ALA A 208 9.31 5.00 -12.05
CA ALA A 208 9.23 5.71 -10.76
C ALA A 208 9.94 4.96 -9.64
N ILE A 209 9.93 3.61 -9.66
CA ILE A 209 10.71 2.78 -8.74
C ILE A 209 12.21 3.00 -8.99
N ASP A 210 12.65 2.88 -10.23
CA ASP A 210 14.07 2.99 -10.60
C ASP A 210 14.64 4.36 -10.25
N ALA A 211 13.87 5.43 -10.46
CA ALA A 211 14.29 6.78 -10.13
C ALA A 211 14.31 7.08 -8.63
N THR A 212 13.51 6.39 -7.81
CA THR A 212 13.46 6.63 -6.35
C THR A 212 14.17 5.58 -5.51
N GLY A 213 14.46 4.41 -6.09
CA GLY A 213 15.06 3.27 -5.38
C GLY A 213 14.12 2.54 -4.42
N GLY A 214 12.80 2.75 -4.53
CA GLY A 214 11.82 2.10 -3.66
C GLY A 214 11.75 2.70 -2.25
N PHE A 215 11.42 1.88 -1.25
CA PHE A 215 11.35 2.28 0.15
C PHE A 215 12.74 2.53 0.75
N ASP A 216 12.87 3.52 1.65
CA ASP A 216 14.08 3.70 2.43
C ASP A 216 14.13 2.65 3.56
N PRO A 217 15.08 1.69 3.54
CA PRO A 217 15.12 0.58 4.51
C PRO A 217 15.43 1.02 5.94
N LYS A 218 15.76 2.29 6.14
CA LYS A 218 15.93 2.86 7.47
C LYS A 218 14.62 3.04 8.23
N PHE A 219 13.47 3.00 7.55
CA PHE A 219 12.14 2.95 8.17
C PHE A 219 11.76 1.49 8.38
N PHE A 220 11.70 1.06 9.62
CA PHE A 220 11.28 -0.32 9.93
C PHE A 220 9.78 -0.51 9.73
N LEU A 221 8.98 0.41 10.27
CA LEU A 221 7.52 0.44 10.16
C LEU A 221 7.04 1.87 10.40
N TYR A 222 5.98 2.27 9.67
CA TYR A 222 5.42 3.62 9.63
C TYR A 222 6.31 4.66 8.97
N PHE A 223 5.71 5.59 8.25
CA PHE A 223 6.34 6.67 7.49
C PHE A 223 7.18 6.24 6.27
N GLU A 224 7.41 4.96 6.03
CA GLU A 224 8.09 4.46 4.83
C GLU A 224 7.32 4.83 3.56
N ASP A 225 5.99 4.75 3.61
CA ASP A 225 5.07 5.14 2.54
C ASP A 225 5.05 6.67 2.33
N PHE A 226 5.02 7.45 3.41
CA PHE A 226 5.14 8.91 3.35
C PHE A 226 6.48 9.34 2.77
N ASP A 227 7.58 8.74 3.23
CA ASP A 227 8.92 9.01 2.71
C ASP A 227 9.00 8.72 1.21
N TRP A 228 8.51 7.56 0.79
CA TRP A 228 8.53 7.19 -0.61
C TRP A 228 7.66 8.11 -1.46
N THR A 229 6.44 8.43 -1.01
CA THR A 229 5.55 9.35 -1.74
C THR A 229 6.16 10.74 -1.87
N VAL A 230 6.79 11.28 -0.83
CA VAL A 230 7.49 12.58 -0.92
C VAL A 230 8.61 12.54 -1.95
N ARG A 231 9.36 11.41 -2.05
CA ARG A 231 10.40 11.24 -3.08
C ARG A 231 9.81 11.08 -4.48
N LEU A 232 8.71 10.33 -4.62
CA LEU A 232 7.96 10.19 -5.87
C LEU A 232 7.48 11.54 -6.38
N ASN A 233 6.87 12.37 -5.54
CA ASN A 233 6.33 13.68 -5.92
C ASN A 233 7.40 14.72 -6.35
N ARG A 234 8.71 14.40 -6.18
CA ARG A 234 9.79 15.24 -6.72
C ARG A 234 10.11 14.96 -8.18
N ILE A 235 9.70 13.81 -8.70
CA ILE A 235 10.08 13.33 -10.03
C ILE A 235 8.88 13.02 -10.93
N THR A 236 7.72 12.74 -10.34
CA THR A 236 6.49 12.38 -11.05
C THR A 236 5.29 12.86 -10.25
N LYS A 237 4.10 12.69 -10.79
CA LYS A 237 2.86 12.92 -10.04
C LYS A 237 2.36 11.63 -9.40
N THR A 238 1.63 11.78 -8.30
CA THR A 238 0.89 10.71 -7.65
C THR A 238 -0.61 10.98 -7.75
N ALA A 239 -1.44 9.96 -7.69
CA ALA A 239 -2.88 10.10 -7.88
C ALA A 239 -3.69 9.29 -6.87
N TYR A 240 -4.94 9.72 -6.65
CA TYR A 240 -6.02 8.92 -6.10
C TYR A 240 -7.00 8.63 -7.23
N VAL A 241 -7.36 7.35 -7.40
CA VAL A 241 -8.19 6.89 -8.53
C VAL A 241 -9.37 6.08 -7.99
N PRO A 242 -10.57 6.68 -7.90
CA PRO A 242 -11.73 6.04 -7.27
C PRO A 242 -12.31 4.86 -8.05
N SER A 243 -12.01 4.72 -9.35
CA SER A 243 -12.40 3.54 -10.13
C SER A 243 -11.61 2.29 -9.70
N VAL A 244 -10.44 2.44 -9.10
CA VAL A 244 -9.69 1.34 -8.47
C VAL A 244 -10.21 1.16 -7.05
N ARG A 245 -10.85 0.03 -6.76
CA ARG A 245 -11.58 -0.21 -5.51
C ARG A 245 -10.96 -1.32 -4.70
N ILE A 246 -10.82 -1.10 -3.40
CA ILE A 246 -10.34 -2.10 -2.45
C ILE A 246 -11.18 -2.11 -1.16
N VAL A 247 -11.14 -3.24 -0.44
CA VAL A 247 -11.63 -3.34 0.94
C VAL A 247 -10.44 -3.57 1.86
N HIS A 248 -10.29 -2.74 2.88
CA HIS A 248 -9.19 -2.82 3.84
C HIS A 248 -9.70 -3.29 5.20
N HIS A 249 -9.18 -4.42 5.68
CA HIS A 249 -9.57 -5.03 6.95
C HIS A 249 -8.72 -4.58 8.13
N GLY A 250 -7.67 -3.82 7.85
CA GLY A 250 -6.79 -3.26 8.87
C GLY A 250 -7.40 -2.07 9.58
N GLY A 251 -6.82 -1.69 10.69
CA GLY A 251 -7.21 -0.50 11.45
C GLY A 251 -6.56 -0.47 12.83
N GLY A 252 -6.39 0.74 13.37
CA GLY A 252 -6.04 0.93 14.76
C GLY A 252 -4.58 0.63 15.13
N ALA A 253 -3.61 1.18 14.39
CA ALA A 253 -2.19 1.10 14.74
C ALA A 253 -1.92 1.49 16.22
N ALA A 254 -2.68 2.43 16.76
CA ALA A 254 -2.59 2.85 18.17
C ALA A 254 -2.96 1.74 19.20
N ARG A 255 -3.66 0.68 18.79
CA ARG A 255 -4.03 -0.46 19.65
C ARG A 255 -2.95 -1.54 19.73
N LYS A 256 -1.87 -1.43 18.95
CA LYS A 256 -0.85 -2.49 18.80
C LYS A 256 0.26 -2.49 19.86
N GLY A 257 0.15 -1.68 20.92
CA GLY A 257 1.06 -1.71 22.08
C GLY A 257 2.30 -0.81 21.99
N LEU A 258 3.08 -0.75 23.09
CA LEU A 258 4.19 0.22 23.27
C LEU A 258 5.32 0.10 22.22
N ARG A 259 5.60 -1.11 21.73
CA ARG A 259 6.62 -1.32 20.68
C ARG A 259 6.25 -0.58 19.39
N HIS A 260 4.97 -0.58 19.00
CA HIS A 260 4.49 0.14 17.83
C HIS A 260 4.56 1.66 18.00
N ILE A 261 4.31 2.16 19.21
CA ILE A 261 4.51 3.59 19.53
C ILE A 261 5.99 3.95 19.38
N GLY A 262 6.91 3.12 19.87
CA GLY A 262 8.35 3.34 19.71
C GLY A 262 8.79 3.38 18.24
N TRP A 263 8.32 2.46 17.40
CA TRP A 263 8.59 2.48 15.96
C TRP A 263 8.01 3.72 15.29
N PHE A 264 6.76 4.08 15.61
CA PHE A 264 6.12 5.27 15.08
C PHE A 264 6.90 6.55 15.40
N MET A 265 7.31 6.73 16.67
CA MET A 265 8.09 7.90 17.11
C MET A 265 9.47 7.97 16.44
N ARG A 266 10.18 6.83 16.35
CA ARG A 266 11.49 6.74 15.69
C ARG A 266 11.38 7.05 14.19
N SER A 267 10.38 6.49 13.51
CA SER A 267 10.15 6.71 12.09
C SER A 267 9.70 8.14 11.82
N GLY A 268 8.79 8.69 12.64
CA GLY A 268 8.35 10.08 12.54
C GLY A 268 9.50 11.07 12.70
N TRP A 269 10.35 10.88 13.74
CA TRP A 269 11.53 11.72 13.92
C TRP A 269 12.48 11.68 12.71
N ARG A 270 12.73 10.47 12.14
CA ARG A 270 13.54 10.30 10.94
C ARG A 270 12.93 11.00 9.75
N PHE A 271 11.62 10.87 9.56
CA PHE A 271 10.88 11.51 8.47
C PHE A 271 11.02 13.03 8.52
N TYR A 272 10.78 13.64 9.67
CA TYR A 272 10.90 15.09 9.82
C TYR A 272 12.34 15.59 9.69
N ARG A 273 13.33 14.84 10.18
CA ARG A 273 14.74 15.17 9.92
C ARG A 273 15.11 15.16 8.43
N LYS A 274 14.52 14.26 7.66
CA LYS A 274 14.81 14.08 6.23
C LYS A 274 14.07 15.09 5.35
N HIS A 275 12.82 15.40 5.67
CA HIS A 275 11.90 16.16 4.81
C HIS A 275 11.50 17.53 5.35
N GLY A 276 11.87 17.85 6.56
CA GLY A 276 11.55 19.11 7.23
C GLY A 276 10.43 18.96 8.27
N TRP A 277 10.52 19.77 9.33
CA TRP A 277 9.54 19.81 10.41
C TRP A 277 8.34 20.65 10.03
N LYS A 278 7.16 20.11 10.19
CA LYS A 278 5.89 20.83 10.11
C LYS A 278 5.15 20.64 11.43
N TRP A 279 5.05 21.73 12.19
CA TRP A 279 4.45 21.67 13.53
C TRP A 279 2.92 21.79 13.50
N PHE A 280 2.41 22.64 12.56
CA PHE A 280 0.98 22.95 12.45
C PHE A 280 0.46 22.85 11.02
#